data_9e3f559cfa5ecaf22f0e332550af98bf
#
_entry.id   9e3f559cfa5ecaf22f0e332550af98bf
#
_cell.length_a   1.000
_cell.length_b   1.000
_cell.length_c   1.000
_cell.angle_alpha   90.00
_cell.angle_beta   90.00
_cell.angle_gamma   90.00
#
_symmetry.space_group_name_H-M   'P 1'
#
loop_
_entity.id
_entity.type
_entity.pdbx_description
1 polymer ?
#
loop_
_entity_poly.entity_id
_entity_poly.type
_entity_poly.pdbx_seq_one_letter_code
_entity_poly.pdbx_strand_id
1 'polypeptide(L)'
;MFAALLATLLFSVSAICGHRTSTRLGGVEANFWRICGALFFLAIWANTLGTGISGKAFPIFVLSGLAGIGLGDTAYFQALPRLGSRRTVLLTQCLIAPCAMLIEWLWLGTRLNLAEIIFVAVILAGVAIALAPGDHLKIAPRRLWIGILASAIAALGGAFGAVLSRKAYFVAHAAGEHPDPGTTGYQRVVGGAVALGLVFLVVKWRHARRHGDDAQMLDSFSAREKFKLWPWVLVNSLAGQTIGVSCMQWALENTPTGIVTAIIATTPIVMLPLARMFEGEKITARSLAGGLMAVGGVLGLTFWR
;
A
#
# COMPACT_ATOMS: atom_id res chain seq x y z
N MET A 1 5.25 9.03 -14.67
CA MET A 1 6.39 8.90 -13.74
C MET A 1 6.30 9.83 -12.53
N PHE A 2 6.08 11.15 -12.71
CA PHE A 2 5.94 12.11 -11.59
C PHE A 2 4.90 11.65 -10.55
N ALA A 3 3.71 11.21 -10.98
CA ALA A 3 2.66 10.74 -10.10
C ALA A 3 3.09 9.51 -9.25
N ALA A 4 3.90 8.60 -9.80
CA ALA A 4 4.43 7.45 -9.05
C ALA A 4 5.44 7.88 -7.96
N LEU A 5 6.29 8.89 -8.25
CA LEU A 5 7.21 9.46 -7.26
C LEU A 5 6.43 10.18 -6.14
N LEU A 6 5.39 10.94 -6.47
CA LEU A 6 4.54 11.58 -5.49
C LEU A 6 3.81 10.54 -4.61
N ALA A 7 3.31 9.47 -5.21
CA ALA A 7 2.74 8.33 -4.47
C ALA A 7 3.77 7.71 -3.52
N THR A 8 5.04 7.57 -3.95
CA THR A 8 6.14 7.04 -3.11
C THR A 8 6.36 7.89 -1.86
N LEU A 9 6.40 9.22 -1.99
CA LEU A 9 6.53 10.14 -0.85
C LEU A 9 5.36 10.00 0.12
N LEU A 10 4.14 10.00 -0.40
CA LEU A 10 2.92 9.90 0.39
C LEU A 10 2.79 8.54 1.08
N PHE A 11 3.12 7.45 0.41
CA PHE A 11 3.15 6.11 1.01
C PHE A 11 4.23 5.97 2.08
N SER A 12 5.34 6.71 1.99
CA SER A 12 6.36 6.74 3.03
C SER A 12 5.82 7.32 4.34
N VAL A 13 5.08 8.43 4.27
CA VAL A 13 4.39 9.03 5.42
C VAL A 13 3.31 8.07 5.95
N SER A 14 2.50 7.51 5.06
CA SER A 14 1.45 6.55 5.39
C SER A 14 1.99 5.32 6.12
N ALA A 15 3.14 4.78 5.72
CA ALA A 15 3.74 3.58 6.34
C ALA A 15 4.10 3.81 7.82
N ILE A 16 4.66 4.97 8.15
CA ILE A 16 4.99 5.33 9.54
C ILE A 16 3.72 5.52 10.38
N CYS A 17 2.75 6.27 9.85
CA CYS A 17 1.46 6.45 10.52
C CYS A 17 0.75 5.11 10.71
N GLY A 18 0.79 4.24 9.68
CA GLY A 18 0.23 2.90 9.70
C GLY A 18 0.89 1.99 10.73
N HIS A 19 2.21 2.01 10.84
CA HIS A 19 2.92 1.26 11.89
C HIS A 19 2.52 1.73 13.29
N ARG A 20 2.51 3.03 13.52
CA ARG A 20 2.15 3.62 14.83
C ARG A 20 0.70 3.30 15.21
N THR A 21 -0.24 3.39 14.28
CA THR A 21 -1.65 3.08 14.55
C THR A 21 -1.89 1.59 14.70
N SER A 22 -1.29 0.73 13.86
CA SER A 22 -1.47 -0.72 13.90
C SER A 22 -0.85 -1.38 15.14
N THR A 23 0.22 -0.82 15.70
CA THR A 23 0.83 -1.31 16.96
C THR A 23 -0.04 -1.00 18.17
N ARG A 24 -0.87 0.03 18.11
CA ARG A 24 -1.72 0.48 19.22
C ARG A 24 -3.16 -0.01 19.11
N LEU A 25 -3.78 0.10 17.93
CA LEU A 25 -5.18 -0.28 17.71
C LEU A 25 -5.31 -1.74 17.20
N GLY A 26 -4.18 -2.37 16.82
CA GLY A 26 -4.21 -3.60 16.06
C GLY A 26 -4.40 -3.37 14.55
N GLY A 27 -3.92 -4.34 13.74
CA GLY A 27 -3.86 -4.16 12.28
C GLY A 27 -5.21 -3.97 11.61
N VAL A 28 -6.24 -4.73 12.02
CA VAL A 28 -7.58 -4.66 11.39
C VAL A 28 -8.26 -3.33 11.72
N GLU A 29 -8.25 -2.91 12.98
CA GLU A 29 -8.90 -1.67 13.42
C GLU A 29 -8.22 -0.43 12.83
N ALA A 30 -6.89 -0.38 12.85
CA ALA A 30 -6.12 0.73 12.26
C ALA A 30 -6.39 0.87 10.75
N ASN A 31 -6.44 -0.25 10.01
CA ASN A 31 -6.75 -0.25 8.60
C ASN A 31 -8.21 0.16 8.35
N PHE A 32 -9.16 -0.34 9.15
CA PHE A 32 -10.57 0.02 9.02
C PHE A 32 -10.78 1.54 9.12
N TRP A 33 -10.29 2.18 10.18
CA TRP A 33 -10.43 3.62 10.35
C TRP A 33 -9.72 4.42 9.27
N ARG A 34 -8.56 3.96 8.80
CA ARG A 34 -7.87 4.55 7.66
C ARG A 34 -8.72 4.53 6.39
N ILE A 35 -9.38 3.41 6.09
CA ILE A 35 -10.25 3.28 4.92
C ILE A 35 -11.52 4.10 5.07
N CYS A 36 -12.12 4.17 6.26
CA CYS A 36 -13.28 5.03 6.53
C CYS A 36 -12.96 6.52 6.25
N GLY A 37 -11.80 6.99 6.74
CA GLY A 37 -11.35 8.36 6.46
C GLY A 37 -11.12 8.61 4.97
N ALA A 38 -10.46 7.69 4.28
CA ALA A 38 -10.25 7.80 2.83
C ALA A 38 -11.56 7.77 2.05
N LEU A 39 -12.49 6.89 2.42
CA LEU A 39 -13.81 6.81 1.80
C LEU A 39 -14.56 8.15 1.92
N PHE A 40 -14.50 8.78 3.09
CA PHE A 40 -15.12 10.08 3.31
C PHE A 40 -14.53 11.16 2.39
N PHE A 41 -13.21 11.34 2.34
CA PHE A 41 -12.59 12.38 1.51
C PHE A 41 -12.76 12.12 0.01
N LEU A 42 -12.57 10.87 -0.42
CA LEU A 42 -12.72 10.50 -1.83
C LEU A 42 -14.18 10.52 -2.28
N ALA A 43 -15.15 10.23 -1.39
CA ALA A 43 -16.58 10.37 -1.71
C ALA A 43 -16.94 11.83 -1.98
N ILE A 44 -16.42 12.78 -1.19
CA ILE A 44 -16.61 14.21 -1.46
C ILE A 44 -16.05 14.54 -2.84
N TRP A 45 -14.78 14.18 -3.12
CA TRP A 45 -14.15 14.44 -4.41
C TRP A 45 -14.94 13.85 -5.58
N ALA A 46 -15.22 12.55 -5.53
CA ALA A 46 -15.83 11.83 -6.65
C ALA A 46 -17.25 12.28 -6.95
N ASN A 47 -18.02 12.72 -5.94
CA ASN A 47 -19.40 13.17 -6.15
C ASN A 47 -19.54 14.67 -6.40
N THR A 48 -18.48 15.48 -6.15
CA THR A 48 -18.51 16.93 -6.43
C THR A 48 -17.76 17.29 -7.71
N LEU A 49 -16.61 16.67 -7.96
CA LEU A 49 -15.68 16.99 -9.06
C LEU A 49 -15.53 15.84 -10.06
N GLY A 50 -15.86 14.61 -9.67
CA GLY A 50 -15.71 13.41 -10.48
C GLY A 50 -17.04 12.83 -10.97
N THR A 51 -16.99 11.54 -11.35
CA THR A 51 -18.16 10.79 -11.88
C THR A 51 -18.78 9.83 -10.86
N GLY A 52 -18.34 9.84 -9.61
CA GLY A 52 -18.88 9.03 -8.52
C GLY A 52 -18.72 7.53 -8.74
N ILE A 53 -19.83 6.79 -8.66
CA ILE A 53 -19.87 5.32 -8.86
C ILE A 53 -20.30 4.94 -10.28
N SER A 54 -20.34 5.87 -11.24
CA SER A 54 -20.71 5.61 -12.62
C SER A 54 -19.51 5.16 -13.47
N GLY A 55 -19.80 4.68 -14.68
CA GLY A 55 -18.81 4.25 -15.66
C GLY A 55 -18.76 2.73 -15.86
N LYS A 56 -18.44 2.30 -17.10
CA LYS A 56 -18.34 0.87 -17.46
C LYS A 56 -17.24 0.13 -16.73
N ALA A 57 -16.19 0.83 -16.33
CA ALA A 57 -15.05 0.26 -15.62
C ALA A 57 -15.28 0.16 -14.09
N PHE A 58 -16.35 0.74 -13.53
CA PHE A 58 -16.64 0.73 -12.10
C PHE A 58 -16.52 -0.66 -11.44
N PRO A 59 -17.12 -1.74 -11.97
CA PRO A 59 -17.00 -3.07 -11.34
C PRO A 59 -15.56 -3.56 -11.25
N ILE A 60 -14.71 -3.22 -12.23
CA ILE A 60 -13.32 -3.65 -12.27
C ILE A 60 -12.49 -2.85 -11.24
N PHE A 61 -12.77 -1.55 -11.07
CA PHE A 61 -12.15 -0.76 -10.01
C PHE A 61 -12.56 -1.25 -8.62
N VAL A 62 -13.81 -1.65 -8.42
CA VAL A 62 -14.28 -2.28 -7.17
C VAL A 62 -13.53 -3.60 -6.91
N LEU A 63 -13.41 -4.48 -7.91
CA LEU A 63 -12.62 -5.72 -7.80
C LEU A 63 -11.15 -5.44 -7.50
N SER A 64 -10.58 -4.40 -8.12
CA SER A 64 -9.22 -3.94 -7.80
C SER A 64 -9.08 -3.54 -6.33
N GLY A 65 -10.10 -2.88 -5.78
CA GLY A 65 -10.15 -2.52 -4.36
C GLY A 65 -10.32 -3.71 -3.43
N LEU A 66 -11.18 -4.67 -3.80
CA LEU A 66 -11.33 -5.94 -3.06
C LEU A 66 -10.00 -6.70 -2.96
N ALA A 67 -9.25 -6.79 -4.06
CA ALA A 67 -7.96 -7.48 -4.09
C ALA A 67 -6.86 -6.68 -3.37
N GLY A 68 -6.65 -5.42 -3.76
CA GLY A 68 -5.54 -4.60 -3.27
C GLY A 68 -5.75 -4.13 -1.83
N ILE A 69 -6.91 -3.55 -1.53
CA ILE A 69 -7.23 -2.98 -0.21
C ILE A 69 -7.83 -4.06 0.70
N GLY A 70 -8.82 -4.79 0.21
CA GLY A 70 -9.50 -5.82 1.00
C GLY A 70 -8.55 -6.91 1.47
N LEU A 71 -7.89 -7.59 0.55
CA LEU A 71 -6.94 -8.66 0.85
C LEU A 71 -5.54 -8.08 1.15
N GLY A 72 -5.00 -7.27 0.24
CA GLY A 72 -3.61 -6.80 0.31
C GLY A 72 -3.32 -5.95 1.55
N ASP A 73 -4.08 -4.86 1.75
CA ASP A 73 -3.84 -3.98 2.91
C ASP A 73 -4.20 -4.65 4.24
N THR A 74 -5.21 -5.51 4.26
CA THR A 74 -5.53 -6.28 5.48
C THR A 74 -4.33 -7.14 5.90
N ALA A 75 -3.70 -7.83 4.95
CA ALA A 75 -2.51 -8.62 5.21
C ALA A 75 -1.30 -7.72 5.57
N TYR A 76 -1.12 -6.60 4.88
CA TYR A 76 -0.08 -5.62 5.17
C TYR A 76 -0.15 -5.10 6.61
N PHE A 77 -1.34 -4.69 7.06
CA PHE A 77 -1.55 -4.20 8.42
C PHE A 77 -1.42 -5.31 9.48
N GLN A 78 -1.53 -6.57 9.10
CA GLN A 78 -1.18 -7.70 9.98
C GLN A 78 0.34 -7.93 10.05
N ALA A 79 1.08 -7.63 8.99
CA ALA A 79 2.54 -7.77 8.98
C ALA A 79 3.24 -6.65 9.77
N LEU A 80 2.75 -5.40 9.68
CA LEU A 80 3.34 -4.22 10.32
C LEU A 80 3.70 -4.40 11.80
N PRO A 81 2.78 -4.83 12.69
CA PRO A 81 3.11 -4.98 14.11
C PRO A 81 4.02 -6.19 14.40
N ARG A 82 4.20 -7.10 13.44
CA ARG A 82 5.01 -8.32 13.59
C ARG A 82 6.45 -8.14 13.17
N LEU A 83 6.67 -7.44 12.06
CA LEU A 83 7.98 -7.27 11.43
C LEU A 83 8.57 -5.87 11.62
N GLY A 84 7.72 -4.89 11.99
CA GLY A 84 8.04 -3.47 11.93
C GLY A 84 7.81 -2.88 10.54
N SER A 85 7.79 -1.54 10.45
CA SER A 85 7.51 -0.81 9.21
C SER A 85 8.49 -1.17 8.11
N ARG A 86 9.79 -1.05 8.38
CA ARG A 86 10.88 -1.24 7.41
C ARG A 86 10.87 -2.60 6.71
N ARG A 87 10.77 -3.71 7.48
CA ARG A 87 10.78 -5.07 6.91
C ARG A 87 9.51 -5.39 6.16
N THR A 88 8.36 -4.97 6.70
CA THR A 88 7.06 -5.17 6.04
C THR A 88 7.04 -4.47 4.70
N VAL A 89 7.45 -3.19 4.66
CA VAL A 89 7.48 -2.42 3.41
C VAL A 89 8.49 -3.01 2.43
N LEU A 90 9.69 -3.40 2.88
CA LEU A 90 10.67 -4.08 2.03
C LEU A 90 10.09 -5.33 1.37
N LEU A 91 9.61 -6.28 2.18
CA LEU A 91 9.10 -7.56 1.65
C LEU A 91 7.92 -7.34 0.71
N THR A 92 6.97 -6.47 1.10
CA THR A 92 5.78 -6.23 0.30
C THR A 92 6.15 -5.55 -1.02
N GLN A 93 6.92 -4.47 -0.98
CA GLN A 93 7.22 -3.68 -2.18
C GLN A 93 8.17 -4.38 -3.15
N CYS A 94 9.18 -5.10 -2.65
CA CYS A 94 10.06 -5.88 -3.53
C CYS A 94 9.33 -7.03 -4.23
N LEU A 95 8.24 -7.56 -3.66
CA LEU A 95 7.45 -8.62 -4.28
C LEU A 95 6.33 -8.08 -5.17
N ILE A 96 5.75 -6.91 -4.89
CA ILE A 96 4.67 -6.33 -5.72
C ILE A 96 5.11 -6.16 -7.17
N ALA A 97 6.28 -5.54 -7.41
CA ALA A 97 6.73 -5.19 -8.76
C ALA A 97 6.89 -6.43 -9.68
N PRO A 98 7.66 -7.48 -9.32
CA PRO A 98 7.79 -8.66 -10.16
C PRO A 98 6.46 -9.42 -10.32
N CYS A 99 5.62 -9.49 -9.26
CA CYS A 99 4.30 -10.09 -9.36
C CYS A 99 3.40 -9.32 -10.32
N ALA A 100 3.41 -7.98 -10.25
CA ALA A 100 2.61 -7.15 -11.15
C ALA A 100 3.08 -7.27 -12.60
N MET A 101 4.40 -7.29 -12.85
CA MET A 101 4.97 -7.52 -14.18
C MET A 101 4.52 -8.85 -14.76
N LEU A 102 4.60 -9.92 -13.98
CA LEU A 102 4.19 -11.25 -14.40
C LEU A 102 2.70 -11.33 -14.71
N ILE A 103 1.85 -10.82 -13.81
CA ILE A 103 0.39 -10.83 -14.00
C ILE A 103 -0.01 -9.97 -15.20
N GLU A 104 0.59 -8.79 -15.35
CA GLU A 104 0.29 -7.89 -16.47
C GLU A 104 0.72 -8.49 -17.81
N TRP A 105 1.90 -9.12 -17.85
CA TRP A 105 2.36 -9.84 -19.06
C TRP A 105 1.43 -10.99 -19.44
N LEU A 106 1.07 -11.84 -18.48
CA LEU A 106 0.23 -13.02 -18.74
C LEU A 106 -1.21 -12.64 -19.09
N TRP A 107 -1.73 -11.55 -18.54
CA TRP A 107 -3.15 -11.21 -18.68
C TRP A 107 -3.44 -10.07 -19.66
N LEU A 108 -2.61 -9.04 -19.68
CA LEU A 108 -2.78 -7.87 -20.53
C LEU A 108 -1.85 -7.88 -21.76
N GLY A 109 -0.93 -8.85 -21.83
CA GLY A 109 0.03 -8.96 -22.92
C GLY A 109 1.10 -7.86 -22.95
N THR A 110 1.14 -6.99 -21.93
CA THR A 110 2.13 -5.90 -21.85
C THR A 110 3.52 -6.48 -21.71
N ARG A 111 4.41 -6.15 -22.65
CA ARG A 111 5.81 -6.57 -22.63
C ARG A 111 6.67 -5.38 -22.25
N LEU A 112 7.53 -5.56 -21.26
CA LEU A 112 8.60 -4.63 -20.96
C LEU A 112 9.81 -4.96 -21.85
N ASN A 113 10.53 -3.95 -22.32
CA ASN A 113 11.78 -4.17 -23.01
C ASN A 113 12.90 -4.57 -22.03
N LEU A 114 14.01 -5.09 -22.57
CA LEU A 114 15.11 -5.58 -21.72
C LEU A 114 15.69 -4.49 -20.83
N ALA A 115 15.81 -3.25 -21.31
CA ALA A 115 16.32 -2.14 -20.50
C ALA A 115 15.37 -1.79 -19.33
N GLU A 116 14.06 -1.78 -19.57
CA GLU A 116 13.06 -1.58 -18.50
C GLU A 116 13.17 -2.66 -17.42
N ILE A 117 13.34 -3.93 -17.82
CA ILE A 117 13.54 -5.06 -16.88
C ILE A 117 14.82 -4.88 -16.07
N ILE A 118 15.92 -4.48 -16.72
CA ILE A 118 17.20 -4.22 -16.04
C ILE A 118 17.06 -3.09 -15.02
N PHE A 119 16.46 -1.95 -15.39
CA PHE A 119 16.26 -0.86 -14.44
C PHE A 119 15.36 -1.24 -13.27
N VAL A 120 14.29 -2.00 -13.51
CA VAL A 120 13.45 -2.54 -12.43
C VAL A 120 14.27 -3.46 -11.51
N ALA A 121 15.09 -4.34 -12.05
CA ALA A 121 15.96 -5.20 -11.26
C ALA A 121 16.97 -4.39 -10.43
N VAL A 122 17.55 -3.33 -11.00
CA VAL A 122 18.46 -2.40 -10.29
C VAL A 122 17.74 -1.70 -9.13
N ILE A 123 16.49 -1.22 -9.35
CA ILE A 123 15.68 -0.61 -8.29
C ILE A 123 15.47 -1.61 -7.15
N LEU A 124 14.99 -2.81 -7.46
CA LEU A 124 14.68 -3.82 -6.45
C LEU A 124 15.93 -4.29 -5.70
N ALA A 125 17.06 -4.47 -6.39
CA ALA A 125 18.34 -4.81 -5.76
C ALA A 125 18.81 -3.69 -4.84
N GLY A 126 18.74 -2.43 -5.28
CA GLY A 126 19.06 -1.27 -4.45
C GLY A 126 18.24 -1.19 -3.18
N VAL A 127 16.91 -1.39 -3.29
CA VAL A 127 16.01 -1.45 -2.14
C VAL A 127 16.34 -2.61 -1.20
N ALA A 128 16.61 -3.80 -1.75
CA ALA A 128 17.00 -4.98 -0.96
C ALA A 128 18.32 -4.75 -0.19
N ILE A 129 19.32 -4.16 -0.84
CA ILE A 129 20.62 -3.81 -0.21
C ILE A 129 20.40 -2.75 0.89
N ALA A 130 19.63 -1.69 0.60
CA ALA A 130 19.40 -0.61 1.56
C ALA A 130 18.77 -1.09 2.86
N LEU A 131 17.92 -2.10 2.79
CA LEU A 131 17.04 -2.53 3.87
C LEU A 131 17.40 -3.92 4.43
N ALA A 132 18.40 -4.59 3.88
CA ALA A 132 18.82 -5.90 4.37
C ALA A 132 18.99 -5.88 5.90
N PRO A 133 18.44 -6.87 6.63
CA PRO A 133 18.45 -6.87 8.10
C PRO A 133 19.89 -6.86 8.65
N GLY A 134 20.12 -6.09 9.72
CA GLY A 134 21.29 -6.28 10.56
C GLY A 134 21.05 -7.44 11.53
N ASP A 135 22.14 -8.08 11.98
CA ASP A 135 22.14 -9.37 12.70
C ASP A 135 21.51 -9.38 14.11
N HIS A 136 20.87 -8.31 14.58
CA HIS A 136 20.58 -8.13 16.00
C HIS A 136 19.09 -8.17 16.43
N LEU A 137 18.16 -8.61 15.56
CA LEU A 137 16.75 -8.64 15.97
C LEU A 137 16.24 -10.06 16.24
N LYS A 138 16.09 -10.38 17.53
CA LYS A 138 15.48 -11.61 18.03
C LYS A 138 13.96 -11.53 17.90
N ILE A 139 13.40 -11.89 16.73
CA ILE A 139 11.96 -12.09 16.56
C ILE A 139 11.69 -13.61 16.72
N ALA A 140 10.67 -13.95 17.52
CA ALA A 140 10.28 -15.35 17.66
C ALA A 140 9.95 -15.97 16.27
N PRO A 141 10.44 -17.18 15.93
CA PRO A 141 10.31 -17.75 14.58
C PRO A 141 8.87 -17.77 14.06
N ARG A 142 7.91 -18.16 14.89
CA ARG A 142 6.47 -18.15 14.52
C ARG A 142 5.97 -16.76 14.11
N ARG A 143 6.36 -15.71 14.85
CA ARG A 143 5.97 -14.33 14.56
C ARG A 143 6.59 -13.84 13.26
N LEU A 144 7.84 -14.23 13.01
CA LEU A 144 8.57 -13.91 11.77
C LEU A 144 7.88 -14.54 10.55
N TRP A 145 7.61 -15.84 10.58
CA TRP A 145 6.96 -16.55 9.47
C TRP A 145 5.56 -16.03 9.16
N ILE A 146 4.74 -15.76 10.19
CA ILE A 146 3.41 -15.17 10.00
C ILE A 146 3.53 -13.78 9.34
N GLY A 147 4.52 -12.98 9.75
CA GLY A 147 4.77 -11.66 9.18
C GLY A 147 5.22 -11.74 7.72
N ILE A 148 6.12 -12.66 7.37
CA ILE A 148 6.58 -12.90 6.00
C ILE A 148 5.42 -13.35 5.11
N LEU A 149 4.62 -14.33 5.55
CA LEU A 149 3.46 -14.82 4.81
C LEU A 149 2.43 -13.71 4.59
N ALA A 150 2.15 -12.92 5.62
CA ALA A 150 1.26 -11.77 5.51
C ALA A 150 1.79 -10.73 4.51
N SER A 151 3.10 -10.45 4.49
CA SER A 151 3.73 -9.56 3.51
C SER A 151 3.64 -10.11 2.08
N ALA A 152 3.79 -11.42 1.90
CA ALA A 152 3.65 -12.07 0.58
C ALA A 152 2.20 -11.98 0.07
N ILE A 153 1.21 -12.26 0.93
CA ILE A 153 -0.21 -12.10 0.59
C ILE A 153 -0.52 -10.63 0.26
N ALA A 154 0.03 -9.69 1.03
CA ALA A 154 -0.11 -8.27 0.77
C ALA A 154 0.44 -7.89 -0.60
N ALA A 155 1.60 -8.42 -0.97
CA ALA A 155 2.22 -8.17 -2.26
C ALA A 155 1.40 -8.72 -3.43
N LEU A 156 0.91 -9.95 -3.33
CA LEU A 156 0.06 -10.56 -4.35
C LEU A 156 -1.26 -9.80 -4.50
N GLY A 157 -1.93 -9.47 -3.40
CA GLY A 157 -3.16 -8.66 -3.42
C GLY A 157 -2.94 -7.27 -4.02
N GLY A 158 -1.85 -6.60 -3.64
CA GLY A 158 -1.45 -5.30 -4.17
C GLY A 158 -1.14 -5.35 -5.67
N ALA A 159 -0.36 -6.34 -6.12
CA ALA A 159 -0.02 -6.54 -7.52
C ALA A 159 -1.26 -6.80 -8.38
N PHE A 160 -2.10 -7.75 -7.97
CA PHE A 160 -3.34 -8.08 -8.68
C PHE A 160 -4.30 -6.88 -8.71
N GLY A 161 -4.45 -6.17 -7.59
CA GLY A 161 -5.24 -4.95 -7.52
C GLY A 161 -4.73 -3.85 -8.46
N ALA A 162 -3.42 -3.64 -8.56
CA ALA A 162 -2.84 -2.65 -9.45
C ALA A 162 -3.05 -3.01 -10.95
N VAL A 163 -2.87 -4.29 -11.32
CA VAL A 163 -3.13 -4.77 -12.70
C VAL A 163 -4.60 -4.67 -13.06
N LEU A 164 -5.51 -4.99 -12.11
CA LEU A 164 -6.95 -4.77 -12.29
C LEU A 164 -7.29 -3.30 -12.54
N SER A 165 -6.66 -2.36 -11.81
CA SER A 165 -6.86 -0.92 -12.06
C SER A 165 -6.43 -0.54 -13.46
N ARG A 166 -5.28 -1.02 -13.92
CA ARG A 166 -4.82 -0.76 -15.29
C ARG A 166 -5.77 -1.33 -16.32
N LYS A 167 -6.27 -2.56 -16.13
CA LYS A 167 -7.31 -3.14 -17.00
C LYS A 167 -8.57 -2.29 -16.99
N ALA A 168 -8.98 -1.75 -15.83
CA ALA A 168 -10.14 -0.88 -15.73
C ALA A 168 -9.99 0.39 -16.57
N TYR A 169 -8.79 1.01 -16.59
CA TYR A 169 -8.53 2.14 -17.46
C TYR A 169 -8.64 1.76 -18.95
N PHE A 170 -8.14 0.60 -19.37
CA PHE A 170 -8.31 0.14 -20.75
C PHE A 170 -9.80 -0.01 -21.12
N VAL A 171 -10.62 -0.56 -20.22
CA VAL A 171 -12.07 -0.68 -20.45
C VAL A 171 -12.75 0.68 -20.47
N ALA A 172 -12.39 1.61 -19.59
CA ALA A 172 -12.92 2.97 -19.58
C ALA A 172 -12.61 3.70 -20.90
N HIS A 173 -11.33 3.71 -21.31
CA HIS A 173 -10.90 4.37 -22.54
C HIS A 173 -11.56 3.76 -23.79
N ALA A 174 -11.70 2.43 -23.83
CA ALA A 174 -12.42 1.75 -24.93
C ALA A 174 -13.91 2.12 -24.99
N ALA A 175 -14.47 2.58 -23.87
CA ALA A 175 -15.84 3.10 -23.78
C ALA A 175 -15.95 4.62 -24.01
N GLY A 176 -14.83 5.30 -24.30
CA GLY A 176 -14.77 6.76 -24.45
C GLY A 176 -14.84 7.51 -23.11
N GLU A 177 -14.61 6.81 -21.97
CA GLU A 177 -14.64 7.41 -20.64
C GLU A 177 -13.21 7.71 -20.17
N HIS A 178 -13.02 8.85 -19.52
CA HIS A 178 -11.74 9.30 -18.96
C HIS A 178 -11.92 9.65 -17.48
N PRO A 179 -12.10 8.66 -16.59
CA PRO A 179 -12.33 8.90 -15.19
C PRO A 179 -11.08 9.50 -14.53
N ASP A 180 -11.26 10.54 -13.73
CA ASP A 180 -10.16 11.18 -13.00
C ASP A 180 -9.58 10.25 -11.91
N PRO A 181 -8.31 10.46 -11.50
CA PRO A 181 -7.63 9.60 -10.53
C PRO A 181 -8.29 9.55 -9.14
N GLY A 182 -8.97 10.62 -8.72
CA GLY A 182 -9.70 10.67 -7.46
C GLY A 182 -10.95 9.79 -7.51
N THR A 183 -11.70 9.84 -8.62
CA THR A 183 -12.87 8.97 -8.84
C THR A 183 -12.47 7.50 -8.89
N THR A 184 -11.41 7.14 -9.62
CA THR A 184 -10.94 5.74 -9.67
C THR A 184 -10.40 5.27 -8.33
N GLY A 185 -9.74 6.15 -7.58
CA GLY A 185 -9.36 5.92 -6.18
C GLY A 185 -10.58 5.65 -5.29
N TYR A 186 -11.64 6.47 -5.42
CA TYR A 186 -12.91 6.28 -4.71
C TYR A 186 -13.53 4.92 -4.99
N GLN A 187 -13.69 4.57 -6.28
CA GLN A 187 -14.29 3.30 -6.70
C GLN A 187 -13.51 2.09 -6.15
N ARG A 188 -12.20 2.18 -6.10
CA ARG A 188 -11.37 1.15 -5.44
C ARG A 188 -11.60 1.09 -3.93
N VAL A 189 -11.62 2.25 -3.27
CA VAL A 189 -11.82 2.31 -1.82
C VAL A 189 -13.20 1.78 -1.43
N VAL A 190 -14.23 1.97 -2.25
CA VAL A 190 -15.55 1.34 -2.05
C VAL A 190 -15.43 -0.19 -1.98
N GLY A 191 -14.75 -0.81 -2.94
CA GLY A 191 -14.50 -2.26 -2.92
C GLY A 191 -13.72 -2.71 -1.69
N GLY A 192 -12.64 -1.99 -1.36
CA GLY A 192 -11.83 -2.26 -0.18
C GLY A 192 -12.61 -2.11 1.14
N ALA A 193 -13.46 -1.08 1.24
CA ALA A 193 -14.28 -0.82 2.43
C ALA A 193 -15.29 -1.94 2.69
N VAL A 194 -15.91 -2.47 1.64
CA VAL A 194 -16.84 -3.63 1.76
C VAL A 194 -16.08 -4.84 2.32
N ALA A 195 -14.96 -5.22 1.72
CA ALA A 195 -14.17 -6.37 2.19
C ALA A 195 -13.67 -6.18 3.62
N LEU A 196 -13.07 -5.03 3.90
CA LEU A 196 -12.50 -4.73 5.22
C LEU A 196 -13.57 -4.57 6.28
N GLY A 197 -14.74 -4.00 5.94
CA GLY A 197 -15.90 -3.91 6.83
C GLY A 197 -16.36 -5.31 7.26
N LEU A 198 -16.44 -6.26 6.34
CA LEU A 198 -16.78 -7.66 6.66
C LEU A 198 -15.73 -8.28 7.57
N VAL A 199 -14.43 -8.11 7.28
CA VAL A 199 -13.34 -8.61 8.12
C VAL A 199 -13.43 -8.01 9.53
N PHE A 200 -13.64 -6.69 9.62
CA PHE A 200 -13.75 -5.99 10.90
C PHE A 200 -14.93 -6.51 11.72
N LEU A 201 -16.10 -6.67 11.11
CA LEU A 201 -17.30 -7.23 11.78
C LEU A 201 -17.05 -8.65 12.28
N VAL A 202 -16.45 -9.53 11.44
CA VAL A 202 -16.13 -10.90 11.85
C VAL A 202 -15.13 -10.93 13.00
N VAL A 203 -14.11 -10.08 12.98
CA VAL A 203 -13.11 -10.01 14.07
C VAL A 203 -13.76 -9.52 15.37
N LYS A 204 -14.58 -8.46 15.32
CA LYS A 204 -15.31 -7.96 16.51
C LYS A 204 -16.30 -8.99 17.05
N TRP A 205 -17.06 -9.65 16.17
CA TRP A 205 -18.00 -10.68 16.57
C TRP A 205 -17.32 -11.90 17.23
N ARG A 206 -16.19 -12.37 16.66
CA ARG A 206 -15.40 -13.46 17.26
C ARG A 206 -14.82 -13.04 18.61
N HIS A 207 -14.39 -11.80 18.73
CA HIS A 207 -13.87 -11.27 19.99
C HIS A 207 -14.95 -11.22 21.07
N ALA A 208 -16.13 -10.67 20.75
CA ALA A 208 -17.27 -10.64 21.66
C ALA A 208 -17.72 -12.04 22.11
N ARG A 209 -17.73 -13.04 21.21
CA ARG A 209 -18.11 -14.43 21.57
C ARG A 209 -17.09 -15.15 22.46
N ARG A 210 -15.80 -14.78 22.37
CA ARG A 210 -14.74 -15.46 23.12
C ARG A 210 -14.56 -14.94 24.55
N HIS A 211 -14.86 -13.70 24.80
CA HIS A 211 -14.50 -13.01 26.05
C HIS A 211 -15.72 -12.55 26.86
N GLY A 212 -16.97 -12.68 26.38
CA GLY A 212 -18.17 -12.29 27.10
C GLY A 212 -18.07 -10.91 27.77
N ASP A 213 -18.40 -10.79 29.05
CA ASP A 213 -18.33 -9.54 29.82
C ASP A 213 -16.89 -9.05 30.10
N ASP A 214 -15.88 -9.94 30.02
CA ASP A 214 -14.46 -9.57 30.17
C ASP A 214 -13.89 -8.84 28.94
N ALA A 215 -14.64 -8.74 27.85
CA ALA A 215 -14.22 -8.02 26.64
C ALA A 215 -13.94 -6.53 26.89
N GLN A 216 -14.57 -5.91 27.90
CA GLN A 216 -14.31 -4.53 28.28
C GLN A 216 -12.97 -4.33 28.99
N MET A 217 -12.45 -5.37 29.69
CA MET A 217 -11.16 -5.31 30.36
C MET A 217 -9.95 -5.38 29.42
N LEU A 218 -10.12 -5.97 28.22
CA LEU A 218 -9.06 -6.10 27.22
C LEU A 218 -8.93 -4.90 26.28
N ASP A 219 -9.87 -3.96 26.33
CA ASP A 219 -9.76 -2.65 25.65
C ASP A 219 -8.84 -1.72 26.50
N SER A 220 -7.56 -2.11 26.59
CA SER A 220 -6.55 -1.53 27.48
C SER A 220 -6.22 -0.06 27.23
N PHE A 221 -6.82 0.55 26.20
CA PHE A 221 -6.64 1.97 25.90
C PHE A 221 -7.87 2.78 26.31
N SER A 222 -7.65 3.80 27.15
CA SER A 222 -8.71 4.74 27.50
C SER A 222 -9.17 5.50 26.24
N ALA A 223 -10.43 5.98 26.24
CA ALA A 223 -10.97 6.78 25.13
C ALA A 223 -10.05 7.99 24.80
N ARG A 224 -9.40 8.56 25.82
CA ARG A 224 -8.45 9.68 25.67
C ARG A 224 -7.16 9.27 24.92
N GLU A 225 -6.68 8.05 25.12
CA GLU A 225 -5.48 7.54 24.44
C GLU A 225 -5.81 7.20 22.98
N LYS A 226 -6.99 6.62 22.71
CA LYS A 226 -7.48 6.42 21.35
C LYS A 226 -7.63 7.75 20.61
N PHE A 227 -8.14 8.79 21.27
CA PHE A 227 -8.29 10.12 20.67
C PHE A 227 -6.94 10.71 20.23
N LYS A 228 -5.85 10.49 20.96
CA LYS A 228 -4.50 10.93 20.57
C LYS A 228 -3.96 10.25 19.31
N LEU A 229 -4.55 9.14 18.88
CA LEU A 229 -4.15 8.44 17.65
C LEU A 229 -4.89 8.95 16.41
N TRP A 230 -5.99 9.67 16.55
CA TRP A 230 -6.79 10.17 15.44
C TRP A 230 -6.01 11.03 14.43
N PRO A 231 -5.12 11.96 14.83
CA PRO A 231 -4.31 12.69 13.86
C PRO A 231 -3.46 11.76 12.97
N TRP A 232 -2.91 10.66 13.54
CA TRP A 232 -2.14 9.68 12.80
C TRP A 232 -3.01 8.87 11.85
N VAL A 233 -4.23 8.53 12.25
CA VAL A 233 -5.23 7.88 11.39
C VAL A 233 -5.60 8.79 10.23
N LEU A 234 -5.88 10.07 10.48
CA LEU A 234 -6.24 11.05 9.45
C LEU A 234 -5.09 11.27 8.46
N VAL A 235 -3.87 11.48 8.94
CA VAL A 235 -2.70 11.62 8.07
C VAL A 235 -2.49 10.35 7.23
N ASN A 236 -2.65 9.17 7.82
CA ASN A 236 -2.56 7.89 7.11
C ASN A 236 -3.66 7.75 6.05
N SER A 237 -4.90 8.17 6.35
CA SER A 237 -6.01 8.17 5.38
C SER A 237 -5.72 9.09 4.19
N LEU A 238 -5.29 10.34 4.48
CA LEU A 238 -5.01 11.34 3.45
C LEU A 238 -3.78 10.97 2.62
N ALA A 239 -2.64 10.71 3.25
CA ALA A 239 -1.40 10.41 2.55
C ALA A 239 -1.43 9.04 1.88
N GLY A 240 -2.01 8.02 2.53
CA GLY A 240 -2.05 6.67 1.97
C GLY A 240 -3.15 6.50 0.92
N GLN A 241 -4.37 6.44 1.37
CA GLN A 241 -5.49 5.98 0.53
C GLN A 241 -6.23 7.09 -0.22
N THR A 242 -6.12 8.35 0.20
CA THR A 242 -6.76 9.45 -0.52
C THR A 242 -5.83 9.95 -1.62
N ILE A 243 -4.81 10.72 -1.27
CA ILE A 243 -3.93 11.37 -2.24
C ILE A 243 -2.94 10.36 -2.84
N GLY A 244 -2.32 9.48 -2.01
CA GLY A 244 -1.32 8.52 -2.46
C GLY A 244 -1.88 7.51 -3.47
N VAL A 245 -3.05 6.95 -3.19
CA VAL A 245 -3.72 6.05 -4.15
C VAL A 245 -4.18 6.79 -5.39
N SER A 246 -4.72 8.02 -5.28
CA SER A 246 -5.07 8.81 -6.46
C SER A 246 -3.85 9.09 -7.35
N CYS A 247 -2.69 9.43 -6.77
CA CYS A 247 -1.44 9.56 -7.52
C CYS A 247 -1.00 8.24 -8.18
N MET A 248 -1.14 7.12 -7.49
CA MET A 248 -0.86 5.80 -8.06
C MET A 248 -1.82 5.48 -9.22
N GLN A 249 -3.11 5.79 -9.08
CA GLN A 249 -4.09 5.61 -10.15
C GLN A 249 -3.74 6.45 -11.37
N TRP A 250 -3.38 7.72 -11.17
CA TRP A 250 -2.88 8.59 -12.24
C TRP A 250 -1.66 7.99 -12.97
N ALA A 251 -0.72 7.41 -12.22
CA ALA A 251 0.43 6.74 -12.82
C ALA A 251 0.03 5.50 -13.64
N LEU A 252 -0.91 4.68 -13.12
CA LEU A 252 -1.36 3.44 -13.74
C LEU A 252 -2.16 3.65 -15.03
N GLU A 253 -2.78 4.80 -15.19
CA GLU A 253 -3.53 5.14 -16.40
C GLU A 253 -2.65 5.04 -17.66
N ASN A 254 -1.42 5.58 -17.61
CA ASN A 254 -0.56 5.73 -18.79
C ASN A 254 0.77 4.97 -18.70
N THR A 255 1.04 4.27 -17.58
CA THR A 255 2.32 3.59 -17.35
C THR A 255 2.10 2.13 -16.97
N PRO A 256 2.88 1.16 -17.53
CA PRO A 256 2.81 -0.24 -17.15
C PRO A 256 2.92 -0.44 -15.64
N THR A 257 2.11 -1.37 -15.12
CA THR A 257 1.99 -1.60 -13.67
C THR A 257 3.33 -1.97 -13.04
N GLY A 258 4.13 -2.80 -13.73
CA GLY A 258 5.46 -3.20 -13.25
C GLY A 258 6.38 -2.01 -13.02
N ILE A 259 6.34 -0.99 -13.89
CA ILE A 259 7.14 0.23 -13.76
C ILE A 259 6.64 1.10 -12.61
N VAL A 260 5.33 1.33 -12.53
CA VAL A 260 4.72 2.11 -11.44
C VAL A 260 5.06 1.50 -10.09
N THR A 261 4.88 0.19 -9.96
CA THR A 261 5.15 -0.51 -8.70
C THR A 261 6.63 -0.60 -8.37
N ALA A 262 7.54 -0.65 -9.36
CA ALA A 262 8.98 -0.58 -9.13
C ALA A 262 9.42 0.80 -8.61
N ILE A 263 8.85 1.89 -9.13
CA ILE A 263 9.11 3.23 -8.59
C ILE A 263 8.57 3.33 -7.15
N ILE A 264 7.37 2.87 -6.90
CA ILE A 264 6.78 2.86 -5.55
C ILE A 264 7.58 1.95 -4.59
N ALA A 265 8.27 0.91 -5.10
CA ALA A 265 9.16 0.08 -4.29
C ALA A 265 10.34 0.85 -3.66
N THR A 266 10.62 2.08 -4.10
CA THR A 266 11.59 2.97 -3.44
C THR A 266 11.05 3.62 -2.14
N THR A 267 9.76 3.46 -1.83
CA THR A 267 9.11 3.97 -0.60
C THR A 267 9.94 3.75 0.68
N PRO A 268 10.51 2.56 0.94
CA PRO A 268 11.29 2.34 2.15
C PRO A 268 12.55 3.21 2.24
N ILE A 269 13.13 3.60 1.10
CA ILE A 269 14.31 4.47 1.04
C ILE A 269 13.92 5.89 1.41
N VAL A 270 12.83 6.39 0.81
CA VAL A 270 12.26 7.71 1.12
C VAL A 270 11.78 7.78 2.57
N MET A 271 11.37 6.65 3.14
CA MET A 271 10.97 6.54 4.54
C MET A 271 12.15 6.63 5.52
N LEU A 272 13.41 6.36 5.11
CA LEU A 272 14.56 6.34 6.03
C LEU A 272 14.74 7.62 6.88
N PRO A 273 14.65 8.85 6.33
CA PRO A 273 14.73 10.06 7.13
C PRO A 273 13.62 10.15 8.16
N LEU A 274 12.40 9.77 7.76
CA LEU A 274 11.23 9.79 8.63
C LEU A 274 11.33 8.72 9.73
N ALA A 275 11.78 7.50 9.40
CA ALA A 275 12.02 6.43 10.35
C ALA A 275 13.10 6.83 11.39
N ARG A 276 14.14 7.56 10.96
CA ARG A 276 15.13 8.12 11.88
C ARG A 276 14.49 9.11 12.85
N MET A 277 13.59 10.00 12.39
CA MET A 277 12.95 11.02 13.21
C MET A 277 11.92 10.44 14.19
N PHE A 278 11.12 9.46 13.74
CA PHE A 278 9.98 8.95 14.50
C PHE A 278 10.21 7.61 15.19
N GLU A 279 11.12 6.78 14.67
CA GLU A 279 11.41 5.43 15.17
C GLU A 279 12.84 5.30 15.73
N GLY A 280 13.69 6.35 15.59
CA GLY A 280 15.06 6.36 16.10
C GLY A 280 16.03 5.45 15.31
N GLU A 281 15.66 5.03 14.10
CA GLU A 281 16.49 4.15 13.28
C GLU A 281 17.78 4.84 12.79
N LYS A 282 18.90 4.10 12.80
CA LYS A 282 20.18 4.60 12.26
C LYS A 282 20.28 4.35 10.76
N ILE A 283 20.58 5.40 9.99
CA ILE A 283 20.90 5.29 8.57
C ILE A 283 22.34 4.77 8.45
N THR A 284 22.52 3.62 7.80
CA THR A 284 23.84 3.01 7.57
C THR A 284 24.38 3.39 6.19
N ALA A 285 25.72 3.30 6.01
CA ALA A 285 26.34 3.48 4.68
C ALA A 285 25.76 2.52 3.62
N ARG A 286 25.40 1.30 4.03
CA ARG A 286 24.71 0.32 3.17
C ARG A 286 23.33 0.81 2.74
N SER A 287 22.56 1.42 3.66
CA SER A 287 21.25 2.01 3.33
C SER A 287 21.39 3.16 2.33
N LEU A 288 22.45 3.97 2.46
CA LEU A 288 22.72 5.06 1.53
C LEU A 288 23.13 4.53 0.14
N ALA A 289 24.05 3.57 0.08
CA ALA A 289 24.51 2.96 -1.19
C ALA A 289 23.35 2.28 -1.95
N GLY A 290 22.55 1.46 -1.26
CA GLY A 290 21.37 0.84 -1.86
C GLY A 290 20.33 1.86 -2.29
N GLY A 291 20.17 2.95 -1.52
CA GLY A 291 19.29 4.07 -1.87
C GLY A 291 19.72 4.77 -3.16
N LEU A 292 21.01 5.12 -3.28
CA LEU A 292 21.56 5.72 -4.50
C LEU A 292 21.41 4.81 -5.72
N MET A 293 21.64 3.51 -5.55
CA MET A 293 21.43 2.52 -6.61
C MET A 293 19.95 2.49 -7.07
N ALA A 294 19.01 2.46 -6.15
CA ALA A 294 17.58 2.45 -6.49
C ALA A 294 17.15 3.75 -7.18
N VAL A 295 17.60 4.92 -6.70
CA VAL A 295 17.34 6.22 -7.34
C VAL A 295 17.94 6.26 -8.75
N GLY A 296 19.17 5.75 -8.93
CA GLY A 296 19.80 5.61 -10.25
C GLY A 296 18.98 4.76 -11.20
N GLY A 297 18.42 3.65 -10.73
CA GLY A 297 17.50 2.82 -11.51
C GLY A 297 16.21 3.55 -11.91
N VAL A 298 15.62 4.35 -11.01
CA VAL A 298 14.43 5.17 -11.33
C VAL A 298 14.76 6.24 -12.37
N LEU A 299 15.90 6.92 -12.22
CA LEU A 299 16.37 7.92 -13.20
C LEU A 299 16.61 7.27 -14.56
N GLY A 300 17.34 6.13 -14.60
CA GLY A 300 17.58 5.39 -15.83
C GLY A 300 16.26 5.03 -16.52
N LEU A 301 15.28 4.53 -15.78
CA LEU A 301 13.95 4.18 -16.29
C LEU A 301 13.17 5.41 -16.81
N THR A 302 13.38 6.58 -16.19
CA THR A 302 12.72 7.83 -16.56
C THR A 302 13.29 8.42 -17.85
N PHE A 303 14.62 8.38 -18.01
CA PHE A 303 15.29 8.95 -19.19
C PHE A 303 15.27 7.99 -20.41
N TRP A 304 15.12 6.69 -20.19
CA TRP A 304 15.03 5.70 -21.26
C TRP A 304 13.67 5.73 -21.98
N ARG A 305 12.64 6.21 -21.35
CA ARG A 305 11.26 6.31 -21.87
C ARG A 305 10.93 7.67 -22.44
#